data_05984aefff7343ed006f63bd5b1e6635
#
_entry.id   05984aefff7343ed006f63bd5b1e6635
#
_cell.length_a   1.000
_cell.length_b   1.000
_cell.length_c   1.000
_cell.angle_alpha   90.00
_cell.angle_beta   90.00
_cell.angle_gamma   90.00
#
_symmetry.space_group_name_H-M   'P 1'
#
loop_
_entity.id
_entity.type
_entity.pdbx_description
1 polymer ?
#
loop_
_entity_poly.entity_id
_entity_poly.type
_entity_poly.pdbx_seq_one_letter_code
_entity_poly.pdbx_strand_id
1 'polypeptide(L)'
;KSPIALLASLLTDVKRLEPDVKGLDRDVITIKRRFESEGDGFLTIALPALDSALVRGIASGRFACPVGFKKIRGGTIPVLFSGMFCEIFDPITGLLKENVNFGVLKALHGVLLLFKKMRSSPEGEEVLHQKAVDGFYQCDERASQVVIPDRHNHHIDRVCRYLLHPLYKQETEYETYKHGPGAVKEGWKSNQKWQELQRIVTDDSELPEWAGYSDFFIACGPPRRGGSRNGYLWGESNNSRRILGSQDVAVPLQEENLSERRPRLASAKLISVLKNSTSRRTITIEPMLNQFLQQGLSSRLKSAIDSCQVLSNSIALTHQEYNQKLALEGSRDDNWATIDLKSASDLMSLKLVELVFGRYADFYQRMMCCRSPIVEEASKPPLTLGKFAGMGNALTFPVQSVCFAVVCIAAILDFEGLSPSPWNVKRASRYVRVYGDDIIVKREHAQQVVSWLHEVGLQVNLSKSFLD
;
A
#
# COMPACT_ATOMS: atom_id res chain seq x y z
N LYS A 1 -5.23 -13.03 -30.19
CA LYS A 1 -6.52 -13.75 -29.96
C LYS A 1 -7.56 -12.72 -29.50
N SER A 2 -8.77 -12.78 -30.03
CA SER A 2 -9.84 -11.83 -29.67
C SER A 2 -10.25 -12.02 -28.18
N PRO A 3 -10.39 -10.93 -27.40
CA PRO A 3 -10.92 -10.99 -26.03
C PRO A 3 -12.27 -11.73 -25.95
N ILE A 4 -13.10 -11.51 -26.97
CA ILE A 4 -14.42 -12.16 -27.04
C ILE A 4 -14.32 -13.68 -27.24
N ALA A 5 -13.35 -14.16 -28.03
CA ALA A 5 -13.14 -15.60 -28.18
C ALA A 5 -12.72 -16.26 -26.84
N LEU A 6 -11.89 -15.58 -26.05
CA LEU A 6 -11.50 -16.05 -24.72
C LEU A 6 -12.71 -16.09 -23.77
N LEU A 7 -13.52 -15.04 -23.76
CA LEU A 7 -14.71 -14.99 -22.91
C LEU A 7 -15.75 -16.06 -23.30
N ALA A 8 -15.95 -16.28 -24.61
CA ALA A 8 -16.83 -17.36 -25.10
C ALA A 8 -16.33 -18.74 -24.70
N SER A 9 -15.00 -18.99 -24.76
CA SER A 9 -14.42 -20.25 -24.29
C SER A 9 -14.64 -20.46 -22.79
N LEU A 10 -14.44 -19.40 -21.97
CA LEU A 10 -14.69 -19.47 -20.53
C LEU A 10 -16.17 -19.78 -20.22
N LEU A 11 -17.13 -19.16 -20.95
CA LEU A 11 -18.54 -19.46 -20.77
C LEU A 11 -18.90 -20.91 -21.20
N THR A 12 -18.19 -21.45 -22.17
CA THR A 12 -18.33 -22.88 -22.52
C THR A 12 -17.85 -23.79 -21.38
N ASP A 13 -16.75 -23.42 -20.72
CA ASP A 13 -16.27 -24.16 -19.55
C ASP A 13 -17.23 -24.05 -18.37
N VAL A 14 -17.79 -22.84 -18.11
CA VAL A 14 -18.85 -22.66 -17.11
C VAL A 14 -20.05 -23.56 -17.40
N LYS A 15 -20.49 -23.64 -18.67
CA LYS A 15 -21.59 -24.52 -19.06
C LYS A 15 -21.32 -26.01 -18.79
N ARG A 16 -20.06 -26.44 -18.87
CA ARG A 16 -19.66 -27.83 -18.55
C ARG A 16 -19.64 -28.09 -17.05
N LEU A 17 -19.17 -27.12 -16.27
CA LEU A 17 -19.02 -27.25 -14.82
C LEU A 17 -20.35 -27.06 -14.09
N GLU A 18 -21.23 -26.22 -14.62
CA GLU A 18 -22.52 -25.84 -14.04
C GLU A 18 -23.62 -26.04 -15.10
N PRO A 19 -24.03 -27.30 -15.41
CA PRO A 19 -24.93 -27.61 -16.53
C PRO A 19 -26.35 -27.08 -16.33
N ASP A 20 -26.77 -26.77 -15.11
CA ASP A 20 -28.07 -26.23 -14.77
C ASP A 20 -28.19 -24.74 -15.11
N VAL A 21 -27.11 -24.04 -15.37
CA VAL A 21 -27.10 -22.63 -15.77
C VAL A 21 -27.58 -22.48 -17.21
N LYS A 22 -28.74 -21.83 -17.39
CA LYS A 22 -29.35 -21.63 -18.67
C LYS A 22 -28.98 -20.30 -19.33
N GLY A 23 -29.01 -20.26 -20.65
CA GLY A 23 -28.93 -19.01 -21.43
C GLY A 23 -27.50 -18.51 -21.75
N LEU A 24 -26.43 -19.24 -21.40
CA LEU A 24 -25.06 -18.84 -21.69
C LEU A 24 -24.77 -18.66 -23.19
N ASP A 25 -25.38 -19.47 -24.08
CA ASP A 25 -25.19 -19.32 -25.53
C ASP A 25 -25.77 -17.97 -26.04
N ARG A 26 -26.95 -17.57 -25.52
CA ARG A 26 -27.54 -16.24 -25.80
C ARG A 26 -26.63 -15.12 -25.23
N ASP A 27 -26.03 -15.34 -24.08
CA ASP A 27 -25.14 -14.36 -23.44
C ASP A 27 -23.89 -14.14 -24.29
N VAL A 28 -23.31 -15.19 -24.90
CA VAL A 28 -22.19 -15.05 -25.87
C VAL A 28 -22.57 -14.16 -27.04
N ILE A 29 -23.77 -14.34 -27.62
CA ILE A 29 -24.26 -13.50 -28.73
C ILE A 29 -24.41 -12.04 -28.26
N THR A 30 -24.97 -11.84 -27.09
CA THR A 30 -25.19 -10.51 -26.52
C THR A 30 -23.85 -9.81 -26.24
N ILE A 31 -22.84 -10.53 -25.71
CA ILE A 31 -21.49 -10.03 -25.46
C ILE A 31 -20.84 -9.58 -26.78
N LYS A 32 -20.89 -10.42 -27.84
CA LYS A 32 -20.36 -10.06 -29.16
C LYS A 32 -20.93 -8.74 -29.66
N ARG A 33 -22.26 -8.63 -29.69
CA ARG A 33 -22.96 -7.45 -30.17
C ARG A 33 -22.66 -6.20 -29.33
N ARG A 34 -22.60 -6.32 -28.00
CA ARG A 34 -22.27 -5.21 -27.13
C ARG A 34 -20.81 -4.77 -27.29
N PHE A 35 -19.88 -5.71 -27.46
CA PHE A 35 -18.50 -5.39 -27.75
C PHE A 35 -18.32 -4.68 -29.09
N GLU A 36 -19.06 -5.10 -30.14
CA GLU A 36 -19.07 -4.43 -31.45
C GLU A 36 -19.55 -2.98 -31.37
N SER A 37 -20.50 -2.68 -30.48
CA SER A 37 -21.09 -1.34 -30.34
C SER A 37 -20.38 -0.46 -29.27
N GLU A 38 -19.90 -1.02 -28.19
CA GLU A 38 -19.31 -0.30 -27.03
C GLU A 38 -17.79 -0.43 -26.94
N GLY A 39 -17.16 -1.31 -27.74
CA GLY A 39 -15.74 -1.55 -27.73
C GLY A 39 -15.24 -2.14 -26.42
N ASP A 40 -13.98 -1.84 -26.12
CA ASP A 40 -13.30 -2.30 -24.87
C ASP A 40 -14.00 -1.80 -23.60
N GLY A 41 -14.73 -0.70 -23.66
CA GLY A 41 -15.47 -0.13 -22.53
C GLY A 41 -16.52 -1.11 -21.96
N PHE A 42 -17.12 -1.93 -22.80
CA PHE A 42 -18.03 -2.99 -22.34
C PHE A 42 -17.32 -3.98 -21.41
N LEU A 43 -16.13 -4.44 -21.80
CA LEU A 43 -15.35 -5.45 -21.05
C LEU A 43 -14.67 -4.87 -19.80
N THR A 44 -14.22 -3.62 -19.88
CA THR A 44 -13.35 -3.01 -18.88
C THR A 44 -14.06 -2.11 -17.88
N ILE A 45 -15.26 -1.62 -18.23
CA ILE A 45 -16.06 -0.70 -17.42
C ILE A 45 -17.42 -1.32 -17.08
N ALA A 46 -18.19 -1.73 -18.10
CA ALA A 46 -19.56 -2.19 -17.89
C ALA A 46 -19.59 -3.52 -17.10
N LEU A 47 -18.84 -4.54 -17.52
CA LEU A 47 -18.79 -5.82 -16.80
C LEU A 47 -18.30 -5.67 -15.35
N PRO A 48 -17.21 -4.92 -15.04
CA PRO A 48 -16.82 -4.64 -13.66
C PRO A 48 -17.84 -3.84 -12.84
N ALA A 49 -18.64 -2.97 -13.48
CA ALA A 49 -19.74 -2.28 -12.80
C ALA A 49 -20.87 -3.25 -12.39
N LEU A 50 -21.13 -4.26 -13.23
CA LEU A 50 -22.09 -5.33 -12.91
C LEU A 50 -21.55 -6.21 -11.76
N ASP A 51 -20.25 -6.50 -11.73
CA ASP A 51 -19.61 -7.18 -10.60
C ASP A 51 -19.74 -6.39 -9.29
N SER A 52 -19.51 -5.08 -9.35
CA SER A 52 -19.66 -4.21 -8.17
C SER A 52 -21.11 -4.20 -7.65
N ALA A 53 -22.10 -4.33 -8.54
CA ALA A 53 -23.48 -4.48 -8.15
C ALA A 53 -23.78 -5.88 -7.56
N LEU A 54 -23.15 -6.94 -8.08
CA LEU A 54 -23.24 -8.29 -7.56
C LEU A 54 -22.72 -8.33 -6.08
N VAL A 55 -21.52 -7.81 -5.84
CA VAL A 55 -20.90 -7.79 -4.50
C VAL A 55 -21.76 -6.97 -3.51
N ARG A 56 -22.24 -5.80 -3.91
CA ARG A 56 -23.17 -4.99 -3.09
C ARG A 56 -24.48 -5.71 -2.81
N GLY A 57 -25.02 -6.41 -3.82
CA GLY A 57 -26.25 -7.19 -3.66
C GLY A 57 -26.11 -8.32 -2.64
N ILE A 58 -24.94 -8.98 -2.60
CA ILE A 58 -24.64 -10.01 -1.61
C ILE A 58 -24.53 -9.37 -0.21
N ALA A 59 -23.81 -8.26 -0.09
CA ALA A 59 -23.60 -7.58 1.20
C ALA A 59 -24.90 -7.01 1.80
N SER A 60 -25.82 -6.48 0.94
CA SER A 60 -27.09 -5.91 1.38
C SER A 60 -28.25 -6.90 1.41
N GLY A 61 -28.03 -8.15 1.02
CA GLY A 61 -29.08 -9.16 0.87
C GLY A 61 -30.01 -8.92 -0.34
N ARG A 62 -29.79 -7.87 -1.14
CA ARG A 62 -30.66 -7.53 -2.27
C ARG A 62 -29.91 -6.94 -3.45
N PHE A 63 -30.08 -7.55 -4.62
CA PHE A 63 -29.47 -7.09 -5.86
C PHE A 63 -30.21 -5.90 -6.49
N ALA A 64 -29.47 -4.87 -6.89
CA ALA A 64 -29.94 -3.76 -7.70
C ALA A 64 -29.18 -3.73 -9.04
N CYS A 65 -29.90 -3.91 -10.14
CA CYS A 65 -29.30 -3.92 -11.48
C CYS A 65 -28.74 -2.53 -11.83
N PRO A 66 -27.45 -2.42 -12.18
CA PRO A 66 -26.85 -1.14 -12.51
C PRO A 66 -27.35 -0.58 -13.85
N VAL A 67 -27.20 0.73 -14.03
CA VAL A 67 -27.49 1.42 -15.30
C VAL A 67 -26.65 0.80 -16.42
N GLY A 68 -27.18 0.72 -17.63
CA GLY A 68 -26.54 0.10 -18.79
C GLY A 68 -26.85 -1.40 -18.97
N PHE A 69 -27.58 -2.00 -18.04
CA PHE A 69 -28.05 -3.39 -18.18
C PHE A 69 -29.56 -3.50 -18.20
N LYS A 70 -30.06 -4.17 -19.25
CA LYS A 70 -31.52 -4.46 -19.40
C LYS A 70 -31.89 -5.52 -18.35
N LYS A 71 -32.94 -5.25 -17.59
CA LYS A 71 -33.54 -6.21 -16.63
C LYS A 71 -34.42 -7.23 -17.37
N ILE A 72 -34.59 -8.39 -16.78
CA ILE A 72 -35.59 -9.36 -17.22
C ILE A 72 -36.99 -8.75 -17.05
N ARG A 73 -37.93 -9.23 -17.84
CA ARG A 73 -39.35 -8.71 -17.81
C ARG A 73 -39.97 -9.00 -16.44
N GLY A 74 -40.41 -7.95 -15.75
CA GLY A 74 -41.02 -8.07 -14.43
C GLY A 74 -40.04 -8.43 -13.28
N GLY A 75 -38.72 -8.36 -13.51
CA GLY A 75 -37.73 -8.71 -12.50
C GLY A 75 -36.68 -7.64 -12.26
N THR A 76 -35.77 -7.97 -11.39
CA THR A 76 -34.70 -7.08 -10.89
C THR A 76 -33.32 -7.42 -11.41
N ILE A 77 -33.08 -8.68 -11.82
CA ILE A 77 -31.78 -9.14 -12.32
C ILE A 77 -31.55 -8.77 -13.80
N PRO A 78 -30.28 -8.67 -14.27
CA PRO A 78 -30.01 -8.36 -15.66
C PRO A 78 -30.39 -9.52 -16.61
N VAL A 79 -30.72 -9.21 -17.87
CA VAL A 79 -30.90 -10.23 -18.94
C VAL A 79 -29.58 -10.94 -19.23
N LEU A 80 -28.46 -10.18 -19.29
CA LEU A 80 -27.13 -10.73 -19.48
C LEU A 80 -26.74 -11.52 -18.23
N PHE A 81 -26.32 -12.78 -18.41
CA PHE A 81 -26.02 -13.74 -17.34
C PHE A 81 -27.22 -14.05 -16.41
N SER A 82 -28.45 -13.85 -16.89
CA SER A 82 -29.63 -14.08 -16.04
C SER A 82 -29.67 -15.49 -15.45
N GLY A 83 -29.23 -16.52 -16.19
CA GLY A 83 -29.14 -17.91 -15.67
C GLY A 83 -28.19 -18.02 -14.47
N MET A 84 -27.05 -17.33 -14.51
CA MET A 84 -26.10 -17.30 -13.38
C MET A 84 -26.64 -16.47 -12.20
N PHE A 85 -27.26 -15.31 -12.49
CA PHE A 85 -27.87 -14.47 -11.44
C PHE A 85 -29.02 -15.16 -10.72
N CYS A 86 -29.81 -15.99 -11.43
CA CYS A 86 -30.89 -16.80 -10.85
C CYS A 86 -30.39 -17.83 -9.83
N GLU A 87 -29.16 -18.29 -9.92
CA GLU A 87 -28.56 -19.21 -8.94
C GLU A 87 -28.15 -18.52 -7.64
N ILE A 88 -28.13 -17.17 -7.64
CA ILE A 88 -27.66 -16.34 -6.53
C ILE A 88 -28.81 -15.54 -5.91
N PHE A 89 -29.64 -14.94 -6.74
CA PHE A 89 -30.75 -14.06 -6.32
C PHE A 89 -32.10 -14.54 -6.88
N ASP A 90 -33.15 -14.24 -6.13
CA ASP A 90 -34.50 -14.36 -6.66
C ASP A 90 -34.69 -13.37 -7.83
N PRO A 91 -35.08 -13.83 -9.01
CA PRO A 91 -35.12 -13.00 -10.20
C PRO A 91 -36.16 -11.87 -10.17
N ILE A 92 -37.23 -12.00 -9.38
CA ILE A 92 -38.30 -11.03 -9.28
C ILE A 92 -38.01 -10.00 -8.21
N THR A 93 -37.70 -10.46 -7.00
CA THR A 93 -37.51 -9.58 -5.82
C THR A 93 -36.07 -9.05 -5.70
N GLY A 94 -35.11 -9.77 -6.30
CA GLY A 94 -33.68 -9.48 -6.14
C GLY A 94 -33.10 -9.90 -4.79
N LEU A 95 -33.86 -10.58 -3.95
CA LEU A 95 -33.38 -11.05 -2.65
C LEU A 95 -32.34 -12.14 -2.81
N LEU A 96 -31.33 -12.12 -1.97
CA LEU A 96 -30.31 -13.16 -1.89
C LEU A 96 -30.98 -14.48 -1.51
N LYS A 97 -30.66 -15.55 -2.22
CA LYS A 97 -31.17 -16.89 -1.90
C LYS A 97 -30.50 -17.46 -0.66
N GLU A 98 -31.23 -18.25 0.12
CA GLU A 98 -30.66 -18.99 1.25
C GLU A 98 -29.62 -20.02 0.80
N ASN A 99 -29.89 -20.69 -0.33
CA ASN A 99 -29.00 -21.69 -0.93
C ASN A 99 -28.34 -21.12 -2.20
N VAL A 100 -27.28 -20.33 -2.02
CA VAL A 100 -26.50 -19.76 -3.12
C VAL A 100 -25.61 -20.85 -3.73
N ASN A 101 -25.60 -20.99 -5.05
CA ASN A 101 -24.60 -21.80 -5.75
C ASN A 101 -23.26 -21.05 -5.79
N PHE A 102 -22.32 -21.39 -4.89
CA PHE A 102 -21.00 -20.76 -4.81
C PHE A 102 -20.11 -21.02 -6.03
N GLY A 103 -20.30 -22.14 -6.75
CA GLY A 103 -19.61 -22.44 -8.00
C GLY A 103 -19.98 -21.42 -9.06
N VAL A 104 -21.28 -21.19 -9.25
CA VAL A 104 -21.80 -20.17 -10.17
C VAL A 104 -21.41 -18.77 -9.75
N LEU A 105 -21.48 -18.42 -8.46
CA LEU A 105 -21.04 -17.13 -7.94
C LEU A 105 -19.57 -16.85 -8.27
N LYS A 106 -18.69 -17.81 -8.01
CA LYS A 106 -17.26 -17.71 -8.32
C LYS A 106 -17.02 -17.54 -9.82
N ALA A 107 -17.70 -18.32 -10.62
CA ALA A 107 -17.61 -18.25 -12.10
C ALA A 107 -18.09 -16.89 -12.62
N LEU A 108 -19.23 -16.39 -12.15
CA LEU A 108 -19.78 -15.09 -12.53
C LEU A 108 -18.82 -13.95 -12.18
N HIS A 109 -18.33 -13.92 -10.94
CA HIS A 109 -17.33 -12.94 -10.49
C HIS A 109 -16.06 -12.97 -11.38
N GLY A 110 -15.55 -14.16 -11.71
CA GLY A 110 -14.40 -14.33 -12.59
C GLY A 110 -14.64 -13.84 -14.00
N VAL A 111 -15.81 -14.13 -14.59
CA VAL A 111 -16.23 -13.66 -15.92
C VAL A 111 -16.33 -12.14 -15.97
N LEU A 112 -16.96 -11.54 -14.98
CA LEU A 112 -17.19 -10.09 -14.93
C LEU A 112 -15.89 -9.29 -14.76
N LEU A 113 -14.87 -9.84 -14.11
CA LEU A 113 -13.59 -9.18 -13.85
C LEU A 113 -12.46 -9.58 -14.80
N LEU A 114 -12.68 -10.52 -15.73
CA LEU A 114 -11.64 -11.09 -16.60
C LEU A 114 -10.77 -10.02 -17.27
N PHE A 115 -11.40 -8.97 -17.78
CA PHE A 115 -10.75 -7.90 -18.53
C PHE A 115 -10.55 -6.59 -17.74
N LYS A 116 -10.78 -6.58 -16.44
CA LYS A 116 -10.64 -5.39 -15.59
C LYS A 116 -9.27 -4.71 -15.70
N LYS A 117 -8.21 -5.47 -16.02
CA LYS A 117 -6.83 -4.98 -16.16
C LYS A 117 -6.35 -4.92 -17.61
N MET A 118 -7.24 -4.97 -18.58
CA MET A 118 -6.88 -4.80 -19.99
C MET A 118 -6.35 -3.38 -20.23
N ARG A 119 -5.34 -3.23 -21.08
CA ARG A 119 -4.78 -1.91 -21.41
C ARG A 119 -5.72 -1.14 -22.31
N SER A 120 -5.79 0.17 -22.11
CA SER A 120 -6.50 1.11 -22.98
C SER A 120 -5.67 1.45 -24.24
N SER A 121 -6.23 2.25 -25.15
CA SER A 121 -5.46 2.83 -26.25
C SER A 121 -4.33 3.74 -25.73
N PRO A 122 -3.27 4.00 -26.52
CA PRO A 122 -2.19 4.91 -26.13
C PRO A 122 -2.68 6.28 -25.66
N GLU A 123 -3.66 6.87 -26.37
CA GLU A 123 -4.24 8.17 -26.00
C GLU A 123 -5.01 8.09 -24.68
N GLY A 124 -5.75 7.00 -24.45
CA GLY A 124 -6.44 6.74 -23.19
C GLY A 124 -5.46 6.52 -22.05
N GLU A 125 -4.32 5.87 -22.28
CA GLU A 125 -3.26 5.69 -21.28
C GLU A 125 -2.64 7.03 -20.87
N GLU A 126 -2.42 7.96 -21.81
CA GLU A 126 -1.89 9.30 -21.52
C GLU A 126 -2.85 10.13 -20.66
N VAL A 127 -4.12 10.14 -20.97
CA VAL A 127 -5.16 10.82 -20.16
C VAL A 127 -5.17 10.24 -18.71
N LEU A 128 -5.09 8.92 -18.58
CA LEU A 128 -5.05 8.28 -17.27
C LEU A 128 -3.74 8.56 -16.53
N HIS A 129 -2.61 8.68 -17.25
CA HIS A 129 -1.34 9.10 -16.68
C HIS A 129 -1.44 10.49 -16.08
N GLN A 130 -1.88 11.47 -16.86
CA GLN A 130 -2.02 12.86 -16.43
C GLN A 130 -2.96 12.97 -15.22
N LYS A 131 -4.10 12.28 -15.24
CA LYS A 131 -5.02 12.23 -14.10
C LYS A 131 -4.37 11.66 -12.84
N ALA A 132 -3.53 10.64 -12.96
CA ALA A 132 -2.84 10.07 -11.81
C ALA A 132 -1.78 11.02 -11.25
N VAL A 133 -1.03 11.70 -12.13
CA VAL A 133 -0.05 12.72 -11.75
C VAL A 133 -0.73 13.90 -11.06
N ASP A 134 -1.81 14.43 -11.63
CA ASP A 134 -2.59 15.53 -11.01
C ASP A 134 -3.10 15.14 -9.62
N GLY A 135 -3.60 13.92 -9.47
CA GLY A 135 -4.03 13.38 -8.19
C GLY A 135 -2.91 13.30 -7.16
N PHE A 136 -1.69 12.94 -7.59
CA PHE A 136 -0.50 12.92 -6.72
C PHE A 136 -0.16 14.31 -6.17
N TYR A 137 -0.15 15.34 -7.04
CA TYR A 137 0.10 16.73 -6.64
C TYR A 137 -0.97 17.27 -5.70
N GLN A 138 -2.25 17.01 -6.00
CA GLN A 138 -3.38 17.40 -5.13
C GLN A 138 -3.31 16.73 -3.75
N CYS A 139 -2.93 15.46 -3.68
CA CYS A 139 -2.75 14.77 -2.41
C CYS A 139 -1.60 15.38 -1.60
N ASP A 140 -0.49 15.73 -2.26
CA ASP A 140 0.65 16.37 -1.60
C ASP A 140 0.30 17.74 -1.03
N GLU A 141 -0.41 18.56 -1.79
CA GLU A 141 -0.92 19.85 -1.33
C GLU A 141 -1.79 19.70 -0.07
N ARG A 142 -2.72 18.75 -0.07
CA ARG A 142 -3.54 18.44 1.11
C ARG A 142 -2.70 17.98 2.30
N ALA A 143 -1.74 17.08 2.07
CA ALA A 143 -0.85 16.57 3.11
C ALA A 143 0.00 17.69 3.73
N SER A 144 0.44 18.67 2.94
CA SER A 144 1.22 19.82 3.41
C SER A 144 0.41 20.76 4.31
N GLN A 145 -0.91 20.85 4.08
CA GLN A 145 -1.82 21.73 4.81
C GLN A 145 -2.43 21.09 6.06
N VAL A 146 -2.14 19.82 6.35
CA VAL A 146 -2.70 19.11 7.52
C VAL A 146 -2.36 19.86 8.81
N VAL A 147 -3.38 20.12 9.61
CA VAL A 147 -3.26 20.60 10.98
C VAL A 147 -3.89 19.56 11.89
N ILE A 148 -3.08 18.92 12.70
CA ILE A 148 -3.56 17.91 13.66
C ILE A 148 -4.04 18.65 14.90
N PRO A 149 -5.29 18.44 15.37
CA PRO A 149 -5.81 19.11 16.57
C PRO A 149 -4.96 18.79 17.81
N ASP A 150 -4.80 19.75 18.73
CA ASP A 150 -3.97 19.61 19.94
C ASP A 150 -4.37 18.41 20.80
N ARG A 151 -5.67 18.14 20.89
CA ARG A 151 -6.19 16.96 21.61
C ARG A 151 -5.62 15.66 21.00
N HIS A 152 -5.62 15.54 19.67
CA HIS A 152 -5.10 14.37 18.97
C HIS A 152 -3.58 14.28 19.11
N ASN A 153 -2.88 15.40 18.94
CA ASN A 153 -1.44 15.49 19.18
C ASN A 153 -1.06 14.94 20.54
N HIS A 154 -1.76 15.38 21.59
CA HIS A 154 -1.49 14.96 22.97
C HIS A 154 -1.73 13.44 23.18
N HIS A 155 -2.82 12.91 22.66
CA HIS A 155 -3.12 11.47 22.78
C HIS A 155 -2.12 10.62 21.99
N ILE A 156 -1.83 10.99 20.75
CA ILE A 156 -0.87 10.29 19.87
C ILE A 156 0.52 10.30 20.53
N ASP A 157 1.00 11.47 20.99
CA ASP A 157 2.28 11.58 21.67
C ASP A 157 2.38 10.65 22.88
N ARG A 158 1.34 10.61 23.70
CA ARG A 158 1.29 9.75 24.89
C ARG A 158 1.27 8.26 24.53
N VAL A 159 0.54 7.85 23.50
CA VAL A 159 0.56 6.46 23.00
C VAL A 159 1.96 6.09 22.54
N CYS A 160 2.62 6.95 21.77
CA CYS A 160 3.98 6.71 21.25
C CYS A 160 5.03 6.49 22.33
N ARG A 161 4.82 6.98 23.58
CA ARG A 161 5.75 6.76 24.71
C ARG A 161 5.94 5.29 25.05
N TYR A 162 4.99 4.44 24.70
CA TYR A 162 5.00 3.03 25.05
C TYR A 162 5.35 2.11 23.89
N LEU A 163 5.76 2.70 22.74
CA LEU A 163 6.04 1.99 21.52
C LEU A 163 7.52 2.08 21.11
N LEU A 164 7.95 1.17 20.26
CA LEU A 164 9.21 1.21 19.52
C LEU A 164 10.45 1.55 20.35
N HIS A 165 10.50 1.10 21.61
CA HIS A 165 11.66 1.33 22.49
C HIS A 165 13.02 0.97 21.86
N PRO A 166 13.16 -0.08 21.05
CA PRO A 166 14.42 -0.38 20.38
C PRO A 166 14.94 0.75 19.47
N LEU A 167 14.08 1.64 19.01
CA LEU A 167 14.51 2.78 18.17
C LEU A 167 15.18 3.92 18.94
N TYR A 168 15.10 3.94 20.29
CA TYR A 168 15.85 4.90 21.10
C TYR A 168 17.35 4.61 21.14
N LYS A 169 17.75 3.36 20.88
CA LYS A 169 19.13 2.96 20.86
C LYS A 169 19.68 3.07 19.45
N GLN A 170 20.95 3.46 19.32
CA GLN A 170 21.67 3.47 18.04
C GLN A 170 22.16 2.06 17.64
N GLU A 171 21.34 1.04 17.87
CA GLU A 171 21.67 -0.34 17.51
C GLU A 171 21.45 -0.56 16.01
N THR A 172 22.52 -0.79 15.28
CA THR A 172 22.51 -1.07 13.85
C THR A 172 22.47 -2.57 13.52
N GLU A 173 22.51 -3.42 14.53
CA GLU A 173 22.55 -4.89 14.38
C GLU A 173 21.37 -5.45 13.58
N TYR A 174 20.22 -4.79 13.62
CA TYR A 174 19.00 -5.18 12.92
C TYR A 174 18.85 -4.54 11.53
N GLU A 175 19.84 -3.78 11.08
CA GLU A 175 19.80 -3.13 9.77
C GLU A 175 20.35 -4.08 8.70
N THR A 176 19.48 -4.58 7.84
CA THR A 176 19.85 -5.42 6.70
C THR A 176 19.80 -4.60 5.43
N TYR A 177 20.95 -4.21 4.93
CA TYR A 177 21.06 -3.43 3.70
C TYR A 177 21.09 -4.33 2.48
N LYS A 178 20.24 -4.02 1.49
CA LYS A 178 20.12 -4.78 0.25
C LYS A 178 19.56 -3.93 -0.89
N HIS A 179 19.88 -4.30 -2.12
CA HIS A 179 19.18 -3.76 -3.27
C HIS A 179 17.87 -4.51 -3.51
N GLY A 180 16.78 -3.73 -3.67
CA GLY A 180 15.53 -4.28 -4.18
C GLY A 180 15.61 -4.64 -5.67
N PRO A 181 14.69 -5.48 -6.18
CA PRO A 181 14.63 -5.83 -7.60
C PRO A 181 14.07 -4.69 -8.46
N GLY A 182 13.47 -3.66 -7.84
CA GLY A 182 12.81 -2.54 -8.50
C GLY A 182 13.77 -1.63 -9.26
N ALA A 183 13.20 -0.77 -10.11
CA ALA A 183 13.94 0.28 -10.80
C ALA A 183 14.54 1.29 -9.81
N VAL A 184 15.65 1.90 -10.20
CA VAL A 184 16.27 3.05 -9.52
C VAL A 184 16.31 4.24 -10.47
N LYS A 185 16.36 5.46 -9.93
CA LYS A 185 16.26 6.71 -10.71
C LYS A 185 17.33 6.79 -11.81
N GLU A 186 18.53 6.32 -11.50
CA GLU A 186 19.68 6.31 -12.40
C GLU A 186 19.55 5.28 -13.55
N GLY A 187 18.55 4.39 -13.50
CA GLY A 187 18.28 3.40 -14.53
C GLY A 187 19.15 2.13 -14.46
N TRP A 188 19.94 1.95 -13.41
CA TRP A 188 20.80 0.79 -13.24
C TRP A 188 20.02 -0.52 -13.13
N LYS A 189 20.49 -1.54 -13.81
CA LYS A 189 19.94 -2.90 -13.72
C LYS A 189 20.39 -3.56 -12.40
N SER A 190 19.69 -4.60 -11.99
CA SER A 190 19.95 -5.29 -10.71
C SER A 190 21.39 -5.77 -10.54
N ASN A 191 22.05 -6.21 -11.64
CA ASN A 191 23.44 -6.64 -11.62
C ASN A 191 24.46 -5.48 -11.60
N GLN A 192 24.06 -4.27 -11.92
CA GLN A 192 24.93 -3.08 -11.94
C GLN A 192 24.91 -2.32 -10.61
N LYS A 193 23.82 -2.43 -9.84
CA LYS A 193 23.64 -1.65 -8.60
C LYS A 193 24.77 -1.81 -7.59
N TRP A 194 25.35 -3.00 -7.46
CA TRP A 194 26.46 -3.22 -6.55
C TRP A 194 27.73 -2.52 -7.00
N GLN A 195 28.04 -2.54 -8.28
CA GLN A 195 29.22 -1.88 -8.83
C GLN A 195 29.11 -0.36 -8.69
N GLU A 196 27.92 0.19 -8.97
CA GLU A 196 27.67 1.63 -8.83
C GLU A 196 27.66 2.07 -7.36
N LEU A 197 27.15 1.24 -6.47
CA LEU A 197 27.22 1.52 -5.04
C LEU A 197 28.68 1.59 -4.55
N GLN A 198 29.52 0.66 -4.98
CA GLN A 198 30.96 0.71 -4.67
C GLN A 198 31.61 2.00 -5.18
N ARG A 199 31.26 2.43 -6.40
CA ARG A 199 31.75 3.69 -6.98
C ARG A 199 31.35 4.90 -6.15
N ILE A 200 30.08 5.00 -5.76
CA ILE A 200 29.57 6.10 -4.93
C ILE A 200 30.28 6.12 -3.56
N VAL A 201 30.48 4.97 -2.95
CA VAL A 201 31.12 4.84 -1.65
C VAL A 201 32.60 5.24 -1.71
N THR A 202 33.30 4.98 -2.81
CA THR A 202 34.70 5.41 -2.99
C THR A 202 34.83 6.90 -3.28
N ASP A 203 33.80 7.53 -3.88
CA ASP A 203 33.79 8.96 -4.20
C ASP A 203 33.32 9.86 -3.05
N ASP A 204 32.83 9.30 -1.97
CA ASP A 204 32.52 9.98 -0.70
C ASP A 204 31.60 11.22 -0.74
N SER A 205 31.41 11.82 -1.90
CA SER A 205 30.70 13.08 -2.07
C SER A 205 29.18 12.99 -1.95
N GLU A 206 28.60 11.78 -2.03
CA GLU A 206 27.17 11.54 -2.08
C GLU A 206 26.61 10.88 -0.78
N LEU A 207 27.50 10.53 0.17
CA LEU A 207 27.09 9.86 1.41
C LEU A 207 26.50 10.85 2.41
N PRO A 208 25.39 10.50 3.08
CA PRO A 208 24.88 11.27 4.20
C PRO A 208 25.91 11.27 5.37
N GLU A 209 26.08 12.39 6.06
CA GLU A 209 27.01 12.53 7.20
C GLU A 209 26.81 11.46 8.29
N TRP A 210 25.57 11.02 8.51
CA TRP A 210 25.25 10.00 9.51
C TRP A 210 25.59 8.57 9.06
N ALA A 211 25.76 8.33 7.77
CA ALA A 211 26.24 7.05 7.27
C ALA A 211 27.72 6.96 7.56
N GLY A 212 28.07 6.83 8.84
CA GLY A 212 29.45 6.68 9.27
C GLY A 212 30.17 5.63 8.43
N TYR A 213 31.37 5.95 7.96
CA TYR A 213 32.15 5.19 7.00
C TYR A 213 32.23 3.70 7.29
N SER A 214 32.48 3.34 8.55
CA SER A 214 32.65 1.94 8.94
C SER A 214 31.43 1.10 8.67
N ASP A 215 30.26 1.69 8.85
CA ASP A 215 29.00 0.98 8.86
C ASP A 215 28.47 0.78 7.44
N PHE A 216 28.70 1.71 6.58
CA PHE A 216 28.28 1.68 5.20
C PHE A 216 29.12 0.69 4.37
N PHE A 217 30.41 0.65 4.58
CA PHE A 217 31.35 -0.20 3.83
C PHE A 217 31.12 -1.70 4.06
N ILE A 218 30.67 -2.10 5.24
CA ILE A 218 30.37 -3.50 5.53
C ILE A 218 29.16 -3.97 4.69
N ALA A 219 28.18 -3.08 4.47
CA ALA A 219 27.00 -3.37 3.68
C ALA A 219 27.28 -3.43 2.17
N CYS A 220 28.34 -2.80 1.68
CA CYS A 220 28.68 -2.68 0.26
C CYS A 220 29.58 -3.81 -0.27
N GLY A 221 30.04 -4.72 0.58
CA GLY A 221 30.87 -5.84 0.15
C GLY A 221 30.18 -6.73 -0.90
N PRO A 222 30.92 -7.29 -1.89
CA PRO A 222 30.34 -8.20 -2.86
C PRO A 222 29.74 -9.43 -2.16
N PRO A 223 28.63 -9.99 -2.68
CA PRO A 223 28.04 -11.19 -2.12
C PRO A 223 29.07 -12.32 -2.10
N ARG A 224 29.36 -12.88 -0.94
CA ARG A 224 30.24 -14.05 -0.83
C ARG A 224 29.59 -15.20 -1.62
N ARG A 225 30.37 -15.82 -2.52
CA ARG A 225 29.96 -17.06 -3.19
C ARG A 225 29.62 -18.10 -2.12
N GLY A 226 28.35 -18.51 -2.04
CA GLY A 226 27.87 -19.52 -1.07
C GLY A 226 27.07 -18.98 0.13
N GLY A 227 26.93 -17.66 0.29
CA GLY A 227 26.04 -17.07 1.29
C GLY A 227 24.58 -17.15 0.90
N SER A 228 23.71 -17.43 1.88
CA SER A 228 22.26 -17.39 1.74
C SER A 228 21.80 -16.15 0.99
N ARG A 229 20.79 -16.28 0.13
CA ARG A 229 20.14 -15.16 -0.62
C ARG A 229 19.45 -14.12 0.26
N ASN A 230 19.51 -14.31 1.56
CA ASN A 230 18.92 -13.40 2.56
C ASN A 230 19.95 -12.38 2.98
N GLY A 231 19.80 -11.18 2.53
CA GLY A 231 20.50 -9.93 2.84
C GLY A 231 21.72 -9.99 3.79
N TYR A 232 22.55 -9.00 3.70
CA TYR A 232 23.69 -8.85 4.62
C TYR A 232 23.19 -8.47 6.00
N LEU A 233 23.55 -9.29 7.01
CA LEU A 233 23.35 -8.93 8.41
C LEU A 233 24.47 -7.97 8.84
N TRP A 234 24.04 -6.86 9.32
CA TRP A 234 24.87 -5.90 9.99
C TRP A 234 25.29 -6.42 11.38
N GLY A 235 26.52 -6.34 11.73
CA GLY A 235 27.01 -6.72 13.07
C GLY A 235 27.79 -8.01 13.16
N GLU A 236 27.79 -8.87 12.15
CA GLU A 236 28.66 -10.03 12.17
C GLU A 236 30.08 -9.71 11.68
N SER A 237 30.87 -9.37 12.58
CA SER A 237 32.33 -9.55 12.62
C SER A 237 33.22 -8.33 12.42
N ASN A 238 34.03 -8.12 13.45
CA ASN A 238 35.34 -7.44 13.36
C ASN A 238 36.24 -7.91 12.19
N ASN A 239 35.89 -8.99 11.49
CA ASN A 239 36.61 -9.51 10.33
C ASN A 239 36.19 -8.81 9.02
N SER A 240 35.02 -8.20 8.93
CA SER A 240 34.58 -7.47 7.73
C SER A 240 35.34 -6.16 7.54
N ARG A 241 35.84 -5.57 8.64
CA ARG A 241 36.72 -4.40 8.59
C ARG A 241 38.05 -4.67 7.88
N ARG A 242 38.44 -5.93 7.73
CA ARG A 242 39.70 -6.33 7.02
C ARG A 242 39.52 -6.43 5.51
N ILE A 243 38.30 -6.46 4.96
CA ILE A 243 38.08 -6.67 3.53
C ILE A 243 38.25 -5.38 2.71
N LEU A 244 38.05 -4.23 3.34
CA LEU A 244 38.18 -2.92 2.69
C LEU A 244 39.34 -2.11 3.31
N GLY A 245 40.45 -2.73 3.63
CA GLY A 245 41.69 -2.07 4.04
C GLY A 245 41.49 -0.82 4.91
N SER A 246 41.20 -1.01 6.19
CA SER A 246 40.96 0.10 7.13
C SER A 246 42.11 1.12 7.25
N GLN A 247 43.21 0.89 6.57
CA GLN A 247 44.35 1.82 6.50
C GLN A 247 44.26 2.78 5.31
N ASP A 248 43.55 2.43 4.23
CA ASP A 248 43.47 3.27 3.04
C ASP A 248 42.31 4.28 3.03
N VAL A 249 41.41 4.15 4.01
CA VAL A 249 40.20 5.00 4.09
C VAL A 249 40.27 6.03 5.22
N ALA A 250 41.25 5.93 6.11
CA ALA A 250 41.49 6.91 7.17
C ALA A 250 42.36 8.07 6.65
N VAL A 251 42.02 8.71 5.57
CA VAL A 251 42.46 10.07 5.29
C VAL A 251 41.56 10.97 6.13
N PRO A 252 42.06 11.69 7.16
CA PRO A 252 41.23 12.68 7.84
C PRO A 252 40.73 13.67 6.77
N LEU A 253 39.43 13.80 6.60
CA LEU A 253 38.87 14.89 5.84
C LEU A 253 39.44 16.18 6.43
N GLN A 254 40.17 16.93 5.65
CA GLN A 254 40.59 18.27 6.06
C GLN A 254 39.31 19.06 6.28
N GLU A 255 39.15 19.58 7.51
CA GLU A 255 37.96 20.32 7.98
C GLU A 255 37.60 21.54 7.12
N GLU A 256 38.47 21.94 6.19
CA GLU A 256 38.33 23.19 5.43
C GLU A 256 37.28 23.18 4.34
N ASN A 257 36.68 22.04 3.96
CA ASN A 257 35.72 22.01 2.84
C ASN A 257 34.28 21.58 3.21
N LEU A 258 33.98 21.32 4.47
CA LEU A 258 32.65 20.92 4.92
C LEU A 258 31.59 22.04 4.89
N SER A 259 32.02 23.31 4.98
CA SER A 259 31.11 24.45 5.05
C SER A 259 30.47 24.87 3.70
N GLU A 260 31.01 24.42 2.58
CA GLU A 260 30.48 24.77 1.22
C GLU A 260 29.66 23.67 0.54
N ARG A 261 29.68 22.44 1.04
CA ARG A 261 28.86 21.36 0.46
C ARG A 261 27.42 21.47 0.96
N ARG A 262 26.58 22.21 0.26
CA ARG A 262 25.12 22.10 0.45
C ARG A 262 24.72 20.67 0.15
N PRO A 263 24.06 19.96 1.08
CA PRO A 263 23.61 18.59 0.83
C PRO A 263 22.73 18.61 -0.42
N ARG A 264 23.11 17.84 -1.43
CA ARG A 264 22.34 17.73 -2.67
C ARG A 264 21.04 17.03 -2.32
N LEU A 265 19.92 17.76 -2.32
CA LEU A 265 18.62 17.19 -2.00
C LEU A 265 18.30 16.08 -2.99
N ALA A 266 18.11 14.88 -2.51
CA ALA A 266 17.75 13.74 -3.33
C ALA A 266 16.39 13.97 -3.99
N SER A 267 16.25 13.58 -5.25
CA SER A 267 14.99 13.64 -5.96
C SER A 267 14.61 12.27 -6.54
N ALA A 268 13.35 11.90 -6.40
CA ALA A 268 12.77 10.69 -6.98
C ALA A 268 12.06 11.00 -8.30
N LYS A 269 12.03 10.02 -9.21
CA LYS A 269 11.28 10.14 -10.47
C LYS A 269 9.86 9.64 -10.29
N LEU A 270 8.86 10.45 -10.63
CA LEU A 270 7.46 10.05 -10.64
C LEU A 270 7.09 9.37 -11.96
N ILE A 271 6.49 8.21 -11.85
CA ILE A 271 5.88 7.50 -12.97
C ILE A 271 4.48 7.03 -12.59
N SER A 272 3.69 6.64 -13.57
CA SER A 272 2.44 5.93 -13.29
C SER A 272 2.44 4.53 -13.90
N VAL A 273 1.84 3.58 -13.18
CA VAL A 273 1.65 2.20 -13.63
C VAL A 273 0.16 1.87 -13.69
N LEU A 274 -0.21 0.96 -14.57
CA LEU A 274 -1.60 0.54 -14.72
C LEU A 274 -2.09 -0.15 -13.44
N LYS A 275 -3.16 0.37 -12.84
CA LYS A 275 -3.87 -0.28 -11.73
C LYS A 275 -5.01 -1.15 -12.28
N ASN A 276 -5.78 -0.58 -13.18
CA ASN A 276 -6.83 -1.25 -13.96
C ASN A 276 -7.04 -0.44 -15.25
N SER A 277 -7.96 -0.87 -16.11
CA SER A 277 -8.27 -0.21 -17.39
C SER A 277 -8.72 1.26 -17.29
N THR A 278 -9.17 1.70 -16.12
CA THR A 278 -9.73 3.05 -15.90
C THR A 278 -8.90 3.91 -14.96
N SER A 279 -7.81 3.38 -14.42
CA SER A 279 -6.98 4.11 -13.46
C SER A 279 -5.52 3.65 -13.47
N ARG A 280 -4.63 4.60 -13.22
CA ARG A 280 -3.21 4.37 -13.01
C ARG A 280 -2.84 4.71 -11.57
N ARG A 281 -1.75 4.13 -11.08
CA ARG A 281 -1.17 4.38 -9.76
C ARG A 281 0.15 5.06 -9.96
N THR A 282 0.42 6.12 -9.23
CA THR A 282 1.73 6.78 -9.19
C THR A 282 2.72 5.97 -8.36
N ILE A 283 3.95 5.91 -8.83
CA ILE A 283 5.09 5.29 -8.14
C ILE A 283 6.26 6.25 -8.21
N THR A 284 6.96 6.45 -7.09
CA THR A 284 8.23 7.16 -7.06
C THR A 284 9.37 6.17 -7.23
N ILE A 285 10.24 6.43 -8.20
CA ILE A 285 11.48 5.67 -8.39
C ILE A 285 12.56 6.41 -7.62
N GLU A 286 13.00 5.83 -6.52
CA GLU A 286 14.01 6.40 -5.63
C GLU A 286 15.41 6.32 -6.25
N PRO A 287 16.34 7.23 -5.88
CA PRO A 287 17.77 7.04 -6.13
C PRO A 287 18.27 5.72 -5.54
N MET A 288 19.26 5.13 -6.18
CA MET A 288 19.80 3.82 -5.81
C MET A 288 20.31 3.80 -4.36
N LEU A 289 21.08 4.82 -3.97
CA LEU A 289 21.60 4.95 -2.61
C LEU A 289 20.48 5.09 -1.58
N ASN A 290 19.51 6.00 -1.82
CA ASN A 290 18.37 6.17 -0.93
C ASN A 290 17.61 4.85 -0.75
N GLN A 291 17.32 4.14 -1.85
CA GLN A 291 16.62 2.85 -1.78
C GLN A 291 17.39 1.82 -0.94
N PHE A 292 18.72 1.78 -1.07
CA PHE A 292 19.58 0.88 -0.31
C PHE A 292 19.53 1.18 1.20
N LEU A 293 19.67 2.46 1.57
CA LEU A 293 19.62 2.91 2.97
C LEU A 293 18.23 2.73 3.59
N GLN A 294 17.18 3.02 2.84
CA GLN A 294 15.80 2.79 3.23
C GLN A 294 15.53 1.32 3.56
N GLN A 295 16.14 0.36 2.85
CA GLN A 295 15.98 -1.06 3.14
C GLN A 295 16.57 -1.43 4.51
N GLY A 296 17.74 -0.91 4.86
CA GLY A 296 18.34 -1.11 6.18
C GLY A 296 17.46 -0.57 7.32
N LEU A 297 17.02 0.68 7.21
CA LEU A 297 16.12 1.29 8.19
C LEU A 297 14.76 0.58 8.25
N SER A 298 14.24 0.11 7.11
CA SER A 298 13.00 -0.67 7.05
C SER A 298 13.13 -2.00 7.80
N SER A 299 14.28 -2.70 7.70
CA SER A 299 14.50 -3.94 8.44
C SER A 299 14.57 -3.68 9.95
N ARG A 300 15.26 -2.62 10.38
CA ARG A 300 15.31 -2.19 11.79
C ARG A 300 13.92 -1.84 12.33
N LEU A 301 13.12 -1.07 11.57
CA LEU A 301 11.76 -0.73 11.97
C LEU A 301 10.88 -1.97 12.11
N LYS A 302 10.98 -2.91 11.17
CA LYS A 302 10.24 -4.19 11.25
C LYS A 302 10.62 -4.98 12.50
N SER A 303 11.90 -5.11 12.79
CA SER A 303 12.38 -5.76 14.02
C SER A 303 11.86 -5.07 15.29
N ALA A 304 11.84 -3.73 15.30
CA ALA A 304 11.29 -2.95 16.41
C ALA A 304 9.76 -3.15 16.57
N ILE A 305 9.02 -3.27 15.48
CA ILE A 305 7.58 -3.59 15.50
C ILE A 305 7.36 -4.99 16.07
N ASP A 306 8.08 -5.98 15.58
CA ASP A 306 7.93 -7.38 15.99
C ASP A 306 8.28 -7.58 17.47
N SER A 307 9.28 -6.85 17.98
CA SER A 307 9.67 -6.88 19.40
C SER A 307 8.76 -6.04 20.31
N CYS A 308 7.96 -5.14 19.75
CA CYS A 308 7.00 -4.33 20.50
C CYS A 308 5.69 -5.10 20.71
N GLN A 309 5.43 -5.55 21.93
CA GLN A 309 4.24 -6.34 22.25
C GLN A 309 2.90 -5.63 21.93
N VAL A 310 2.87 -4.31 21.93
CA VAL A 310 1.70 -3.52 21.52
C VAL A 310 1.51 -3.58 20.01
N LEU A 311 2.56 -3.27 19.25
CA LEU A 311 2.49 -3.19 17.80
C LEU A 311 2.38 -4.57 17.13
N SER A 312 3.02 -5.60 17.68
CA SER A 312 2.87 -6.97 17.18
C SER A 312 1.43 -7.50 17.29
N ASN A 313 0.64 -6.98 18.24
CA ASN A 313 -0.79 -7.25 18.30
C ASN A 313 -1.58 -6.55 17.17
N SER A 314 -1.13 -5.37 16.74
CA SER A 314 -1.85 -4.50 15.80
C SER A 314 -1.32 -4.56 14.38
N ILE A 315 -0.05 -4.93 14.18
CA ILE A 315 0.62 -4.91 12.88
C ILE A 315 1.23 -6.27 12.58
N ALA A 316 1.00 -6.79 11.39
CA ALA A 316 1.63 -8.02 10.90
C ALA A 316 2.15 -7.79 9.49
N LEU A 317 3.32 -7.15 9.35
CA LEU A 317 3.85 -6.69 8.06
C LEU A 317 4.11 -7.79 7.03
N THR A 318 4.22 -9.05 7.46
CA THR A 318 4.48 -10.21 6.60
C THR A 318 3.31 -11.20 6.51
N HIS A 319 2.24 -10.99 7.28
CA HIS A 319 1.14 -11.94 7.44
C HIS A 319 -0.22 -11.26 7.25
N GLN A 320 -0.62 -11.10 5.99
CA GLN A 320 -1.93 -10.55 5.65
C GLN A 320 -3.09 -11.48 6.06
N GLU A 321 -2.81 -12.76 6.29
CA GLU A 321 -3.79 -13.76 6.67
C GLU A 321 -4.55 -13.40 7.96
N TYR A 322 -3.89 -12.69 8.87
CA TYR A 322 -4.55 -12.23 10.10
C TYR A 322 -5.67 -11.22 9.82
N ASN A 323 -5.43 -10.27 8.90
CA ASN A 323 -6.47 -9.32 8.49
C ASN A 323 -7.60 -10.05 7.73
N GLN A 324 -7.27 -10.99 6.84
CA GLN A 324 -8.26 -11.78 6.12
C GLN A 324 -9.16 -12.59 7.05
N LYS A 325 -8.56 -13.19 8.10
CA LYS A 325 -9.32 -13.94 9.12
C LYS A 325 -10.28 -13.04 9.89
N LEU A 326 -9.83 -11.87 10.35
CA LEU A 326 -10.70 -10.93 11.06
C LEU A 326 -11.80 -10.34 10.17
N ALA A 327 -11.51 -10.08 8.89
CA ALA A 327 -12.52 -9.66 7.92
C ALA A 327 -13.60 -10.74 7.73
N LEU A 328 -13.19 -12.03 7.67
CA LEU A 328 -14.11 -13.15 7.59
C LEU A 328 -14.94 -13.32 8.87
N GLU A 329 -14.33 -13.16 10.05
CA GLU A 329 -15.04 -13.16 11.33
C GLU A 329 -16.03 -12.00 11.39
N GLY A 330 -15.63 -10.79 11.00
CA GLY A 330 -16.52 -9.62 10.92
C GLY A 330 -17.72 -9.84 10.03
N SER A 331 -17.55 -10.54 8.90
CA SER A 331 -18.65 -10.90 7.99
C SER A 331 -19.64 -11.93 8.57
N ARG A 332 -19.24 -12.70 9.62
CA ARG A 332 -20.08 -13.70 10.26
C ARG A 332 -20.74 -13.19 11.53
N ASP A 333 -19.95 -12.53 12.38
CA ASP A 333 -20.32 -12.23 13.75
C ASP A 333 -20.56 -10.74 13.98
N ASP A 334 -20.37 -9.93 12.91
CA ASP A 334 -20.59 -8.48 12.92
C ASP A 334 -19.75 -7.71 13.97
N ASN A 335 -18.63 -8.30 14.40
CA ASN A 335 -17.78 -7.79 15.47
C ASN A 335 -16.63 -6.90 15.00
N TRP A 336 -16.30 -6.94 13.71
CA TRP A 336 -15.17 -6.25 13.12
C TRP A 336 -15.60 -5.41 11.92
N ALA A 337 -15.11 -4.20 11.85
CA ALA A 337 -15.26 -3.28 10.72
C ALA A 337 -13.96 -3.23 9.93
N THR A 338 -14.07 -3.13 8.60
CA THR A 338 -12.92 -2.94 7.70
C THR A 338 -12.95 -1.55 7.11
N ILE A 339 -11.81 -0.85 7.17
CA ILE A 339 -11.65 0.53 6.72
C ILE A 339 -10.60 0.57 5.61
N ASP A 340 -11.00 0.99 4.40
CA ASP A 340 -10.11 1.24 3.25
C ASP A 340 -9.80 2.73 3.18
N LEU A 341 -8.55 3.10 2.91
CA LEU A 341 -8.13 4.49 2.76
C LEU A 341 -7.93 4.87 1.29
N LYS A 342 -8.37 6.06 0.91
CA LYS A 342 -8.06 6.64 -0.40
C LYS A 342 -6.66 7.25 -0.36
N SER A 343 -5.80 6.87 -1.31
CA SER A 343 -4.45 7.46 -1.44
C SER A 343 -3.66 7.48 -0.12
N ALA A 344 -3.72 6.38 0.64
CA ALA A 344 -3.20 6.29 2.00
C ALA A 344 -1.75 6.80 2.16
N SER A 345 -0.83 6.34 1.30
CA SER A 345 0.55 6.81 1.29
C SER A 345 0.69 8.25 0.83
N ASP A 346 -0.17 8.70 -0.11
CA ASP A 346 -0.09 10.04 -0.69
C ASP A 346 -0.68 11.13 0.21
N LEU A 347 -1.48 10.75 1.20
CA LEU A 347 -2.05 11.65 2.22
C LEU A 347 -1.31 11.58 3.56
N MET A 348 -0.28 10.74 3.69
CA MET A 348 0.50 10.64 4.93
C MET A 348 1.41 11.85 5.10
N SER A 349 0.96 12.86 5.86
CA SER A 349 1.67 14.11 6.08
C SER A 349 2.98 13.93 6.84
N LEU A 350 3.97 14.79 6.56
CA LEU A 350 5.21 14.85 7.35
C LEU A 350 4.92 15.12 8.83
N LYS A 351 3.91 15.96 9.14
CA LYS A 351 3.52 16.27 10.52
C LYS A 351 3.08 15.04 11.30
N LEU A 352 2.30 14.14 10.68
CA LEU A 352 1.90 12.90 11.34
C LEU A 352 3.10 11.99 11.59
N VAL A 353 4.00 11.87 10.61
CA VAL A 353 5.20 11.05 10.74
C VAL A 353 6.14 11.63 11.81
N GLU A 354 6.34 12.93 11.86
CA GLU A 354 7.10 13.62 12.88
C GLU A 354 6.50 13.41 14.29
N LEU A 355 5.18 13.53 14.42
CA LEU A 355 4.48 13.29 15.69
C LEU A 355 4.71 11.88 16.22
N VAL A 356 4.72 10.88 15.34
CA VAL A 356 4.91 9.47 15.73
C VAL A 356 6.37 9.10 15.94
N PHE A 357 7.27 9.56 15.06
CA PHE A 357 8.67 9.13 15.03
C PHE A 357 9.67 10.14 15.58
N GLY A 358 9.32 11.44 15.69
CA GLY A 358 10.24 12.51 16.08
C GLY A 358 10.91 12.31 17.43
N ARG A 359 10.28 11.56 18.35
CA ARG A 359 10.88 11.19 19.64
C ARG A 359 12.07 10.22 19.53
N TYR A 360 12.17 9.46 18.44
CA TYR A 360 13.31 8.58 18.13
C TYR A 360 14.31 9.33 17.27
N ALA A 361 14.93 10.37 17.85
CA ALA A 361 15.64 11.42 17.10
C ALA A 361 16.65 10.87 16.08
N ASP A 362 17.50 9.91 16.46
CA ASP A 362 18.47 9.28 15.55
C ASP A 362 17.75 8.57 14.39
N PHE A 363 16.80 7.71 14.69
CA PHE A 363 16.08 6.96 13.66
C PHE A 363 15.30 7.89 12.73
N TYR A 364 14.61 8.90 13.28
CA TYR A 364 13.86 9.88 12.52
C TYR A 364 14.76 10.71 11.60
N GLN A 365 15.90 11.20 12.11
CA GLN A 365 16.87 11.93 11.31
C GLN A 365 17.39 11.10 10.14
N ARG A 366 17.81 9.86 10.39
CA ARG A 366 18.28 8.92 9.36
C ARG A 366 17.18 8.63 8.32
N MET A 367 15.96 8.46 8.77
CA MET A 367 14.79 8.26 7.89
C MET A 367 14.57 9.49 6.99
N MET A 368 14.71 10.71 7.52
CA MET A 368 14.57 11.94 6.76
C MET A 368 15.75 12.17 5.80
N CYS A 369 16.99 11.80 6.17
CA CYS A 369 18.16 11.90 5.30
C CYS A 369 18.08 10.97 4.08
N CYS A 370 17.56 9.74 4.22
CA CYS A 370 17.40 8.82 3.09
C CYS A 370 16.07 9.01 2.31
N ARG A 371 15.25 9.97 2.68
CA ARG A 371 14.05 10.36 1.95
C ARG A 371 14.42 11.18 0.72
N SER A 372 13.62 11.06 -0.35
CA SER A 372 13.67 11.99 -1.49
C SER A 372 12.66 13.12 -1.27
N PRO A 373 13.09 14.32 -0.85
CA PRO A 373 12.18 15.42 -0.59
C PRO A 373 11.63 16.08 -1.86
N ILE A 374 12.24 15.81 -3.01
CA ILE A 374 11.82 16.33 -4.31
C ILE A 374 11.34 15.19 -5.20
N VAL A 375 10.28 15.44 -5.96
CA VAL A 375 9.79 14.52 -6.97
C VAL A 375 9.77 15.23 -8.33
N GLU A 376 10.31 14.55 -9.34
CA GLU A 376 10.39 15.02 -10.72
C GLU A 376 9.47 14.19 -11.61
N GLU A 377 8.65 14.87 -12.39
CA GLU A 377 7.83 14.31 -13.45
C GLU A 377 8.06 15.13 -14.73
N ALA A 378 8.06 14.45 -15.90
CA ALA A 378 8.50 15.05 -17.16
C ALA A 378 7.64 16.24 -17.64
N SER A 379 6.34 16.22 -17.31
CA SER A 379 5.36 17.22 -17.77
C SER A 379 5.11 18.36 -16.78
N LYS A 380 5.71 18.31 -15.58
CA LYS A 380 5.46 19.26 -14.50
C LYS A 380 6.75 19.78 -13.85
N PRO A 381 6.71 20.96 -13.21
CA PRO A 381 7.84 21.41 -12.41
C PRO A 381 8.10 20.46 -11.23
N PRO A 382 9.36 20.35 -10.77
CA PRO A 382 9.71 19.57 -9.61
C PRO A 382 8.86 19.94 -8.38
N LEU A 383 8.36 18.94 -7.67
CA LEU A 383 7.53 19.12 -6.48
C LEU A 383 8.34 18.85 -5.21
N THR A 384 8.40 19.81 -4.30
CA THR A 384 8.87 19.56 -2.93
C THR A 384 7.76 18.93 -2.12
N LEU A 385 7.99 17.71 -1.59
CA LEU A 385 6.96 16.94 -0.94
C LEU A 385 6.60 17.45 0.46
N GLY A 386 5.32 17.76 0.66
CA GLY A 386 4.69 17.98 1.97
C GLY A 386 4.28 16.69 2.68
N LYS A 387 4.11 15.59 1.93
CA LYS A 387 3.93 14.23 2.47
C LYS A 387 5.26 13.56 2.78
N PHE A 388 5.21 12.45 3.53
CA PHE A 388 6.41 11.72 3.92
C PHE A 388 7.17 11.15 2.70
N ALA A 389 6.53 10.36 1.87
CA ALA A 389 7.13 9.74 0.69
C ALA A 389 6.06 9.26 -0.29
N GLY A 390 6.46 8.97 -1.53
CA GLY A 390 5.62 8.29 -2.49
C GLY A 390 5.71 6.76 -2.37
N MET A 391 4.86 6.05 -3.13
CA MET A 391 4.98 4.61 -3.30
C MET A 391 6.26 4.27 -4.08
N GLY A 392 7.15 3.50 -3.47
CA GLY A 392 8.47 3.13 -4.01
C GLY A 392 9.59 3.33 -3.00
N ASN A 393 9.39 4.22 -2.03
CA ASN A 393 10.23 4.31 -0.85
C ASN A 393 10.00 3.09 0.06
N ALA A 394 11.07 2.41 0.46
CA ALA A 394 10.98 1.16 1.24
C ALA A 394 10.45 1.34 2.66
N LEU A 395 10.43 2.57 3.18
CA LEU A 395 9.90 2.91 4.48
C LEU A 395 8.40 3.22 4.46
N THR A 396 7.81 3.52 3.30
CA THR A 396 6.40 3.93 3.21
C THR A 396 5.47 2.92 3.88
N PHE A 397 5.60 1.64 3.54
CA PHE A 397 4.72 0.59 4.06
C PHE A 397 4.81 0.38 5.58
N PRO A 398 6.00 0.18 6.20
CA PRO A 398 6.09 0.02 7.64
C PRO A 398 5.79 1.31 8.41
N VAL A 399 6.19 2.49 7.92
CA VAL A 399 5.92 3.78 8.57
C VAL A 399 4.42 4.08 8.59
N GLN A 400 3.72 3.93 7.47
CA GLN A 400 2.27 4.14 7.44
C GLN A 400 1.53 3.16 8.35
N SER A 401 1.95 1.89 8.39
CA SER A 401 1.33 0.89 9.26
C SER A 401 1.42 1.28 10.74
N VAL A 402 2.58 1.80 11.17
CA VAL A 402 2.76 2.31 12.55
C VAL A 402 1.90 3.54 12.79
N CYS A 403 1.93 4.53 11.90
CA CYS A 403 1.14 5.76 12.04
C CYS A 403 -0.37 5.43 12.17
N PHE A 404 -0.87 4.56 11.30
CA PHE A 404 -2.30 4.20 11.32
C PHE A 404 -2.67 3.41 12.57
N ALA A 405 -1.84 2.45 13.01
CA ALA A 405 -2.07 1.73 14.26
C ALA A 405 -2.08 2.67 15.48
N VAL A 406 -1.16 3.63 15.53
CA VAL A 406 -1.09 4.63 16.61
C VAL A 406 -2.34 5.51 16.64
N VAL A 407 -2.78 6.03 15.48
CA VAL A 407 -4.00 6.84 15.37
C VAL A 407 -5.22 6.03 15.82
N CYS A 408 -5.36 4.79 15.38
CA CYS A 408 -6.47 3.92 15.77
C CYS A 408 -6.46 3.64 17.28
N ILE A 409 -5.30 3.31 17.86
CA ILE A 409 -5.18 3.06 19.31
C ILE A 409 -5.54 4.32 20.11
N ALA A 410 -5.07 5.49 19.68
CA ALA A 410 -5.40 6.76 20.32
C ALA A 410 -6.91 7.06 20.26
N ALA A 411 -7.53 6.84 19.08
CA ALA A 411 -8.97 7.01 18.88
C ALA A 411 -9.81 6.08 19.78
N ILE A 412 -9.39 4.83 19.91
CA ILE A 412 -10.05 3.85 20.79
C ILE A 412 -9.98 4.28 22.26
N LEU A 413 -8.81 4.72 22.72
CA LEU A 413 -8.63 5.20 24.09
C LEU A 413 -9.46 6.46 24.37
N ASP A 414 -9.53 7.37 23.41
CA ASP A 414 -10.37 8.57 23.50
C ASP A 414 -11.86 8.21 23.58
N PHE A 415 -12.34 7.29 22.75
CA PHE A 415 -13.71 6.79 22.76
C PHE A 415 -14.09 6.18 24.11
N GLU A 416 -13.18 5.39 24.70
CA GLU A 416 -13.39 4.75 26.00
C GLU A 416 -13.17 5.71 27.19
N GLY A 417 -12.79 6.97 26.96
CA GLY A 417 -12.49 7.94 28.01
C GLY A 417 -11.24 7.58 28.84
N LEU A 418 -10.32 6.80 28.28
CA LEU A 418 -9.16 6.29 28.97
C LEU A 418 -7.88 7.08 28.64
N SER A 419 -7.15 7.46 29.69
CA SER A 419 -5.81 8.01 29.49
C SER A 419 -4.84 6.95 28.96
N PRO A 420 -3.96 7.30 27.99
CA PRO A 420 -2.87 6.41 27.57
C PRO A 420 -1.98 6.02 28.75
N SER A 421 -1.94 4.73 29.04
CA SER A 421 -1.04 4.06 29.98
C SER A 421 -0.55 2.77 29.34
N PRO A 422 0.54 2.13 29.79
CA PRO A 422 1.03 0.88 29.22
C PRO A 422 -0.07 -0.18 29.12
N TRP A 423 -0.89 -0.31 30.15
CA TRP A 423 -2.00 -1.26 30.19
C TRP A 423 -3.11 -0.92 29.19
N ASN A 424 -3.58 0.32 29.18
CA ASN A 424 -4.65 0.76 28.31
C ASN A 424 -4.24 0.69 26.83
N VAL A 425 -3.00 1.13 26.50
CA VAL A 425 -2.44 1.05 25.14
C VAL A 425 -2.34 -0.41 24.70
N LYS A 426 -1.85 -1.31 25.55
CA LYS A 426 -1.78 -2.74 25.25
C LYS A 426 -3.18 -3.37 25.08
N ARG A 427 -4.18 -2.93 25.85
CA ARG A 427 -5.57 -3.38 25.71
C ARG A 427 -6.16 -2.92 24.37
N ALA A 428 -6.07 -1.63 24.08
CA ALA A 428 -6.61 -1.03 22.86
C ALA A 428 -5.94 -1.61 21.60
N SER A 429 -4.65 -1.96 21.65
CA SER A 429 -3.95 -2.56 20.52
C SER A 429 -4.53 -3.90 20.04
N ARG A 430 -5.31 -4.59 20.86
CA ARG A 430 -5.99 -5.84 20.49
C ARG A 430 -7.28 -5.61 19.68
N TYR A 431 -7.76 -4.38 19.65
CA TYR A 431 -9.00 -3.99 18.97
C TYR A 431 -8.74 -3.41 17.57
N VAL A 432 -7.49 -3.41 17.13
CA VAL A 432 -7.07 -2.91 15.81
C VAL A 432 -6.06 -3.82 15.15
N ARG A 433 -6.19 -3.98 13.84
CA ARG A 433 -5.21 -4.64 12.96
C ARG A 433 -4.96 -3.77 11.74
N VAL A 434 -3.69 -3.61 11.39
CA VAL A 434 -3.23 -2.82 10.26
C VAL A 434 -2.26 -3.63 9.40
N TYR A 435 -2.51 -3.63 8.11
CA TYR A 435 -1.61 -4.16 7.09
C TYR A 435 -1.49 -3.15 5.95
N GLY A 436 -0.50 -2.26 6.05
CA GLY A 436 -0.37 -1.14 5.13
C GLY A 436 -1.54 -0.16 5.22
N ASP A 437 -2.38 -0.12 4.18
CA ASP A 437 -3.59 0.69 4.08
C ASP A 437 -4.88 -0.05 4.49
N ASP A 438 -4.80 -1.37 4.71
CA ASP A 438 -5.91 -2.17 5.20
C ASP A 438 -6.01 -2.08 6.74
N ILE A 439 -7.05 -1.44 7.23
CA ILE A 439 -7.31 -1.26 8.67
C ILE A 439 -8.55 -2.07 9.06
N ILE A 440 -8.45 -2.85 10.13
CA ILE A 440 -9.56 -3.56 10.74
C ILE A 440 -9.65 -3.17 12.21
N VAL A 441 -10.83 -2.80 12.65
CA VAL A 441 -11.07 -2.38 14.05
C VAL A 441 -12.33 -3.06 14.61
N LYS A 442 -12.43 -3.17 15.92
CA LYS A 442 -13.69 -3.57 16.54
C LYS A 442 -14.81 -2.61 16.11
N ARG A 443 -15.96 -3.14 15.72
CA ARG A 443 -17.08 -2.39 15.14
C ARG A 443 -17.51 -1.20 16.01
N GLU A 444 -17.58 -1.39 17.32
CA GLU A 444 -17.96 -0.35 18.29
C GLU A 444 -17.07 0.91 18.24
N HIS A 445 -15.81 0.78 17.79
CA HIS A 445 -14.86 1.88 17.68
C HIS A 445 -14.77 2.47 16.27
N ALA A 446 -15.41 1.86 15.26
CA ALA A 446 -15.20 2.17 13.86
C ALA A 446 -15.47 3.64 13.53
N GLN A 447 -16.57 4.21 13.98
CA GLN A 447 -16.94 5.60 13.69
C GLN A 447 -15.95 6.60 14.30
N GLN A 448 -15.50 6.34 15.54
CA GLN A 448 -14.49 7.18 16.19
C GLN A 448 -13.15 7.13 15.45
N VAL A 449 -12.73 5.92 15.04
CA VAL A 449 -11.50 5.74 14.25
C VAL A 449 -11.60 6.48 12.90
N VAL A 450 -12.73 6.39 12.21
CA VAL A 450 -12.96 7.13 10.95
C VAL A 450 -12.84 8.64 11.15
N SER A 451 -13.45 9.19 12.22
CA SER A 451 -13.33 10.61 12.56
C SER A 451 -11.87 11.02 12.78
N TRP A 452 -11.13 10.26 13.59
CA TRP A 452 -9.73 10.53 13.88
C TRP A 452 -8.82 10.44 12.64
N LEU A 453 -9.06 9.46 11.78
CA LEU A 453 -8.33 9.34 10.51
C LEU A 453 -8.54 10.58 9.64
N HIS A 454 -9.77 11.10 9.55
CA HIS A 454 -10.05 12.34 8.83
C HIS A 454 -9.36 13.56 9.46
N GLU A 455 -9.36 13.67 10.79
CA GLU A 455 -8.79 14.80 11.51
C GLU A 455 -7.25 14.85 11.46
N VAL A 456 -6.60 13.70 11.22
CA VAL A 456 -5.15 13.66 10.93
C VAL A 456 -4.83 13.78 9.43
N GLY A 457 -5.82 14.11 8.58
CA GLY A 457 -5.65 14.39 7.16
C GLY A 457 -5.80 13.20 6.23
N LEU A 458 -6.18 12.02 6.72
CA LEU A 458 -6.42 10.83 5.92
C LEU A 458 -7.86 10.81 5.39
N GLN A 459 -8.08 10.11 4.29
CA GLN A 459 -9.40 10.02 3.66
C GLN A 459 -9.90 8.58 3.61
N VAL A 460 -10.98 8.30 4.33
CA VAL A 460 -11.64 6.99 4.30
C VAL A 460 -12.44 6.80 3.00
N ASN A 461 -12.34 5.63 2.42
CA ASN A 461 -13.08 5.22 1.24
C ASN A 461 -14.35 4.48 1.64
N LEU A 462 -15.41 5.21 1.93
CA LEU A 462 -16.69 4.64 2.39
C LEU A 462 -17.27 3.60 1.43
N SER A 463 -16.99 3.70 0.11
CA SER A 463 -17.49 2.71 -0.87
C SER A 463 -16.81 1.35 -0.81
N LYS A 464 -15.70 1.24 -0.08
CA LYS A 464 -14.93 0.00 0.15
C LYS A 464 -14.73 -0.33 1.63
N SER A 465 -15.26 0.51 2.51
CA SER A 465 -15.24 0.26 3.94
C SER A 465 -16.56 -0.39 4.34
N PHE A 466 -16.48 -1.36 5.23
CA PHE A 466 -17.64 -2.05 5.79
C PHE A 466 -17.64 -1.76 7.30
N LEU A 467 -18.47 -0.79 7.68
CA LEU A 467 -18.52 -0.26 9.04
C LEU A 467 -19.71 -0.84 9.83
N ASP A 468 -20.71 -1.33 9.09
CA ASP A 468 -21.95 -1.91 9.60
C ASP A 468 -22.02 -3.40 9.28
#